data_ce68263f0a5ea4afcd4d6544a0ddb74e
#
_entry.id   ce68263f0a5ea4afcd4d6544a0ddb74e
#
_cell.length_a   1.000
_cell.length_b   1.000
_cell.length_c   1.000
_cell.angle_alpha   90.00
_cell.angle_beta   90.00
_cell.angle_gamma   90.00
#
_symmetry.space_group_name_H-M   'P 1'
#
loop_
_entity.id
_entity.type
_entity.pdbx_description
1 polymer ?
#
loop_
_entity_poly.entity_id
_entity_poly.type
_entity_poly.pdbx_seq_one_letter_code
_entity_poly.pdbx_strand_id
1 'polypeptide(L)'
;QILAAFAASSGHTHDGTTAEGGPISSLLANNLTFGTGADTDIAITFNGNTSDGVLTWKEDEDYFEFSDDILVASTEKLQFRDTGLYIYSSVDGQLDIVADTEIQIAATTIDINGAVDVSGNLDVGGNLTVTGTTTFNGGTLTLGDAATDNVVFGADVNSSIIPNTDNTYDLGSTGQEWKDIYIDGVAYLDSINFNGTA
;
A
#
# COMPACT_ATOMS: atom_id res chain seq x y z
N GLN A 1 -5.79 -42.88 -48.50
CA GLN A 1 -5.90 -41.41 -48.70
C GLN A 1 -6.07 -40.62 -47.38
N ILE A 2 -6.57 -41.19 -46.33
CA ILE A 2 -6.71 -40.49 -45.02
C ILE A 2 -5.37 -40.33 -44.29
N LEU A 3 -4.46 -41.30 -44.42
CA LEU A 3 -3.15 -41.23 -43.76
C LEU A 3 -2.23 -40.13 -44.31
N ALA A 4 -2.35 -39.71 -45.58
CA ALA A 4 -1.54 -38.67 -46.16
C ALA A 4 -1.91 -37.25 -45.68
N ALA A 5 -3.14 -37.05 -45.25
CA ALA A 5 -3.63 -35.76 -44.72
C ALA A 5 -3.03 -35.43 -43.34
N PHE A 6 -2.48 -36.42 -42.62
CA PHE A 6 -1.88 -36.26 -41.30
C PHE A 6 -0.40 -36.60 -41.25
N ALA A 7 0.25 -36.74 -42.43
CA ALA A 7 1.67 -37.00 -42.46
C ALA A 7 2.46 -35.73 -42.07
N ALA A 8 3.48 -35.89 -41.22
CA ALA A 8 4.29 -34.77 -40.68
C ALA A 8 4.97 -33.89 -41.75
N SER A 9 5.10 -34.38 -42.97
CA SER A 9 5.71 -33.64 -44.12
C SER A 9 4.70 -33.07 -45.09
N SER A 10 3.40 -33.37 -44.95
CA SER A 10 2.32 -32.94 -45.84
C SER A 10 1.02 -32.65 -45.11
N GLY A 11 1.12 -32.29 -43.86
CA GLY A 11 -0.03 -31.82 -43.05
C GLY A 11 -0.68 -30.58 -43.68
N HIS A 12 -1.97 -30.42 -43.44
CA HIS A 12 -2.72 -29.25 -43.89
C HIS A 12 -2.79 -28.19 -42.78
N THR A 13 -2.89 -26.95 -43.19
CA THR A 13 -3.14 -25.81 -42.29
C THR A 13 -4.64 -25.55 -42.15
N HIS A 14 -5.04 -24.78 -41.17
CA HIS A 14 -6.41 -24.32 -40.99
C HIS A 14 -6.48 -22.79 -41.06
N ASP A 15 -5.89 -22.22 -42.11
CA ASP A 15 -5.76 -20.78 -42.35
C ASP A 15 -6.93 -20.18 -43.16
N GLY A 16 -7.87 -21.01 -43.60
CA GLY A 16 -9.05 -20.60 -44.37
C GLY A 16 -8.81 -20.54 -45.87
N THR A 17 -7.61 -20.97 -46.38
CA THR A 17 -7.35 -21.08 -47.83
C THR A 17 -8.09 -22.27 -48.43
N THR A 18 -8.34 -22.20 -49.76
CA THR A 18 -9.06 -23.25 -50.46
C THR A 18 -8.25 -24.56 -50.46
N ALA A 19 -8.86 -25.66 -50.04
CA ALA A 19 -8.30 -27.00 -49.87
C ALA A 19 -7.48 -27.26 -48.60
N GLU A 20 -7.26 -26.26 -47.71
CA GLU A 20 -6.55 -26.43 -46.44
C GLU A 20 -7.47 -26.58 -45.24
N GLY A 21 -8.77 -26.66 -45.45
CA GLY A 21 -9.78 -26.67 -44.39
C GLY A 21 -10.17 -25.26 -43.95
N GLY A 22 -11.38 -25.16 -43.38
CA GLY A 22 -11.84 -23.89 -42.80
C GLY A 22 -11.19 -23.60 -41.45
N PRO A 23 -11.34 -22.38 -40.92
CA PRO A 23 -10.88 -22.05 -39.58
C PRO A 23 -11.41 -23.06 -38.54
N ILE A 24 -10.60 -23.39 -37.55
CA ILE A 24 -11.03 -24.24 -36.43
C ILE A 24 -12.00 -23.43 -35.58
N SER A 25 -13.29 -23.77 -35.63
CA SER A 25 -14.36 -23.07 -34.87
C SER A 25 -14.40 -23.47 -33.39
N SER A 26 -13.90 -24.67 -33.05
CA SER A 26 -13.76 -25.12 -31.66
C SER A 26 -12.66 -26.18 -31.55
N LEU A 27 -11.91 -26.10 -30.47
CA LEU A 27 -10.92 -27.09 -30.09
C LEU A 27 -11.40 -27.79 -28.80
N LEU A 28 -11.87 -29.04 -28.95
CA LEU A 28 -12.37 -29.84 -27.83
C LEU A 28 -11.22 -30.71 -27.31
N ALA A 29 -10.51 -30.21 -26.29
CA ALA A 29 -9.42 -30.93 -25.65
C ALA A 29 -9.42 -30.65 -24.15
N ASN A 30 -9.08 -31.66 -23.34
CA ASN A 30 -8.86 -31.45 -21.90
C ASN A 30 -7.51 -30.77 -21.62
N ASN A 31 -6.56 -30.96 -22.50
CA ASN A 31 -5.22 -30.34 -22.43
C ASN A 31 -4.81 -29.83 -23.80
N LEU A 32 -4.23 -28.65 -23.84
CA LEU A 32 -3.64 -28.05 -25.02
C LEU A 32 -2.20 -27.65 -24.66
N THR A 33 -1.24 -28.17 -25.41
CA THR A 33 0.18 -27.88 -25.21
C THR A 33 0.65 -26.98 -26.36
N PHE A 34 1.21 -25.83 -25.99
CA PHE A 34 1.91 -24.94 -26.92
C PHE A 34 3.41 -25.10 -26.75
N GLY A 35 4.14 -24.99 -27.84
CA GLY A 35 5.60 -25.05 -27.84
C GLY A 35 6.16 -26.43 -28.13
N THR A 36 7.44 -26.48 -28.40
CA THR A 36 8.19 -27.68 -28.80
C THR A 36 9.14 -28.20 -27.73
N GLY A 37 9.21 -27.54 -26.55
CA GLY A 37 10.22 -27.79 -25.53
C GLY A 37 11.60 -27.24 -25.87
N ALA A 38 11.69 -26.33 -26.83
CA ALA A 38 12.90 -25.59 -27.16
C ALA A 38 13.02 -24.35 -26.28
N ASP A 39 14.25 -23.87 -26.12
CA ASP A 39 14.62 -22.62 -25.43
C ASP A 39 14.20 -21.42 -26.32
N THR A 40 12.90 -21.16 -26.38
CA THR A 40 12.29 -20.08 -27.16
C THR A 40 10.94 -19.68 -26.56
N ASP A 41 10.66 -18.38 -26.55
CA ASP A 41 9.39 -17.84 -26.12
C ASP A 41 8.21 -18.39 -26.93
N ILE A 42 7.06 -18.56 -26.26
CA ILE A 42 5.83 -19.06 -26.86
C ILE A 42 4.79 -17.95 -26.83
N ALA A 43 4.36 -17.47 -28.00
CA ALA A 43 3.36 -16.42 -28.13
C ALA A 43 2.01 -16.96 -28.63
N ILE A 44 0.93 -16.48 -28.01
CA ILE A 44 -0.45 -16.64 -28.49
C ILE A 44 -0.93 -15.25 -28.92
N THR A 45 -1.13 -15.07 -30.21
CA THR A 45 -1.62 -13.83 -30.81
C THR A 45 -3.13 -13.86 -30.98
N PHE A 46 -3.81 -12.87 -30.44
CA PHE A 46 -5.21 -12.57 -30.69
C PHE A 46 -5.28 -11.54 -31.80
N ASN A 47 -5.42 -12.01 -33.04
CA ASN A 47 -5.37 -11.18 -34.24
C ASN A 47 -6.66 -10.37 -34.41
N GLY A 48 -6.59 -9.06 -34.17
CA GLY A 48 -7.67 -8.11 -34.31
C GLY A 48 -7.63 -7.35 -35.62
N ASN A 49 -8.70 -6.64 -35.95
CA ASN A 49 -8.76 -5.84 -37.19
C ASN A 49 -7.96 -4.52 -37.09
N THR A 50 -7.80 -3.98 -35.87
CA THR A 50 -7.16 -2.68 -35.64
C THR A 50 -5.82 -2.83 -34.90
N SER A 51 -5.78 -3.71 -33.91
CA SER A 51 -4.59 -4.07 -33.14
C SER A 51 -4.68 -5.51 -32.68
N ASP A 52 -3.54 -6.13 -32.49
CA ASP A 52 -3.40 -7.48 -31.98
C ASP A 52 -3.03 -7.47 -30.51
N GLY A 53 -3.59 -8.40 -29.72
CA GLY A 53 -3.14 -8.69 -28.37
C GLY A 53 -2.27 -9.92 -28.34
N VAL A 54 -1.21 -9.94 -27.53
CA VAL A 54 -0.30 -11.08 -27.43
C VAL A 54 -0.11 -11.48 -25.96
N LEU A 55 -0.26 -12.78 -25.70
CA LEU A 55 0.16 -13.43 -24.47
C LEU A 55 1.41 -14.25 -24.76
N THR A 56 2.52 -13.89 -24.17
CA THR A 56 3.81 -14.56 -24.37
C THR A 56 4.26 -15.26 -23.09
N TRP A 57 4.57 -16.53 -23.17
CA TRP A 57 5.40 -17.22 -22.19
C TRP A 57 6.85 -16.90 -22.47
N LYS A 58 7.49 -16.19 -21.53
CA LYS A 58 8.93 -15.89 -21.58
C LYS A 58 9.68 -17.06 -20.98
N GLU A 59 10.33 -17.84 -21.80
CA GLU A 59 10.88 -19.13 -21.39
C GLU A 59 12.10 -18.97 -20.47
N ASP A 60 13.01 -18.09 -20.79
CA ASP A 60 14.21 -17.82 -20.01
C ASP A 60 13.92 -17.11 -18.67
N GLU A 61 12.91 -16.22 -18.66
CA GLU A 61 12.55 -15.39 -17.52
C GLU A 61 11.47 -16.00 -16.62
N ASP A 62 10.81 -17.08 -17.05
CA ASP A 62 9.82 -17.86 -16.30
C ASP A 62 8.58 -17.03 -15.87
N TYR A 63 8.02 -16.22 -16.80
CA TYR A 63 6.78 -15.48 -16.59
C TYR A 63 5.92 -15.31 -17.84
N PHE A 64 4.65 -14.92 -17.64
CA PHE A 64 3.74 -14.50 -18.71
C PHE A 64 3.81 -12.99 -18.93
N GLU A 65 4.03 -12.57 -20.18
CA GLU A 65 3.96 -11.17 -20.62
C GLU A 65 2.67 -10.93 -21.43
N PHE A 66 1.97 -9.84 -21.11
CA PHE A 66 0.80 -9.37 -21.84
C PHE A 66 1.18 -8.11 -22.61
N SER A 67 0.88 -8.04 -23.91
CA SER A 67 1.15 -6.85 -24.74
C SER A 67 0.21 -5.68 -24.43
N ASP A 68 -0.94 -5.98 -23.82
CA ASP A 68 -2.01 -5.02 -23.52
C ASP A 68 -2.47 -5.13 -22.07
N ASP A 69 -3.37 -4.22 -21.68
CA ASP A 69 -3.94 -4.17 -20.33
C ASP A 69 -4.71 -5.45 -19.98
N ILE A 70 -4.70 -5.83 -18.70
CA ILE A 70 -5.54 -6.88 -18.15
C ILE A 70 -6.73 -6.24 -17.44
N LEU A 71 -7.92 -6.39 -18.00
CA LEU A 71 -9.16 -5.98 -17.35
C LEU A 71 -9.77 -7.14 -16.57
N VAL A 72 -9.75 -7.06 -15.24
CA VAL A 72 -10.56 -7.91 -14.37
C VAL A 72 -11.91 -7.24 -14.19
N ALA A 73 -12.94 -7.76 -14.88
CA ALA A 73 -14.23 -7.10 -15.00
C ALA A 73 -15.13 -7.33 -13.78
N SER A 74 -16.02 -6.37 -13.49
CA SER A 74 -17.01 -6.47 -12.41
C SER A 74 -16.34 -6.61 -11.03
N THR A 75 -16.85 -7.52 -10.19
CA THR A 75 -16.32 -7.82 -8.84
C THR A 75 -15.40 -9.04 -8.82
N GLU A 76 -14.92 -9.46 -10.01
CA GLU A 76 -13.97 -10.57 -10.11
C GLU A 76 -12.62 -10.19 -9.47
N LYS A 77 -11.85 -11.20 -9.07
CA LYS A 77 -10.66 -11.04 -8.24
C LYS A 77 -9.41 -11.52 -8.93
N LEU A 78 -8.32 -10.77 -8.80
CA LEU A 78 -6.99 -11.30 -9.01
C LEU A 78 -6.51 -11.90 -7.68
N GLN A 79 -6.50 -13.22 -7.58
CA GLN A 79 -6.15 -13.97 -6.38
C GLN A 79 -4.69 -14.40 -6.38
N PHE A 80 -4.06 -14.38 -5.19
CA PHE A 80 -2.69 -14.80 -5.00
C PHE A 80 -2.65 -15.91 -3.95
N ARG A 81 -2.06 -17.06 -4.29
CA ARG A 81 -1.85 -18.22 -3.43
C ARG A 81 -3.13 -18.92 -2.96
N ASP A 82 -4.13 -18.19 -2.45
CA ASP A 82 -5.41 -18.71 -1.99
C ASP A 82 -6.53 -17.70 -2.17
N THR A 83 -7.73 -18.02 -1.71
CA THR A 83 -8.93 -17.18 -1.91
C THR A 83 -9.04 -16.00 -0.95
N GLY A 84 -8.21 -15.93 0.08
CA GLY A 84 -8.19 -14.85 1.07
C GLY A 84 -7.29 -13.67 0.67
N LEU A 85 -6.38 -13.87 -0.32
CA LEU A 85 -5.44 -12.87 -0.78
C LEU A 85 -5.79 -12.41 -2.18
N TYR A 86 -6.29 -11.19 -2.36
CA TYR A 86 -6.74 -10.71 -3.67
C TYR A 86 -6.78 -9.20 -3.81
N ILE A 87 -6.78 -8.76 -5.08
CA ILE A 87 -7.06 -7.39 -5.50
C ILE A 87 -8.32 -7.41 -6.35
N TYR A 88 -9.24 -6.48 -6.13
CA TYR A 88 -10.50 -6.39 -6.88
C TYR A 88 -11.10 -4.97 -6.78
N SER A 89 -12.26 -4.77 -7.37
CA SER A 89 -13.08 -3.57 -7.17
C SER A 89 -14.44 -3.99 -6.62
N SER A 90 -14.78 -3.59 -5.42
CA SER A 90 -16.08 -3.90 -4.80
C SER A 90 -17.20 -3.01 -5.32
N VAL A 91 -16.86 -1.77 -5.64
CA VAL A 91 -17.77 -0.79 -6.26
C VAL A 91 -16.98 0.06 -7.26
N ASP A 92 -17.70 0.70 -8.21
CA ASP A 92 -17.08 1.58 -9.20
C ASP A 92 -16.27 2.72 -8.52
N GLY A 93 -15.06 2.93 -8.99
CA GLY A 93 -14.13 3.94 -8.48
C GLY A 93 -13.31 3.53 -7.23
N GLN A 94 -13.44 2.29 -6.74
CA GLN A 94 -12.70 1.78 -5.59
C GLN A 94 -11.80 0.62 -5.99
N LEU A 95 -10.56 0.61 -5.49
CA LEU A 95 -9.64 -0.52 -5.56
C LEU A 95 -9.41 -1.06 -4.15
N ASP A 96 -9.75 -2.33 -3.94
CA ASP A 96 -9.59 -3.03 -2.68
C ASP A 96 -8.40 -4.00 -2.75
N ILE A 97 -7.54 -3.94 -1.74
CA ILE A 97 -6.45 -4.89 -1.53
C ILE A 97 -6.73 -5.62 -0.23
N VAL A 98 -6.91 -6.92 -0.31
CA VAL A 98 -7.35 -7.74 0.82
C VAL A 98 -6.33 -8.83 1.13
N ALA A 99 -6.00 -8.96 2.40
CA ALA A 99 -5.15 -10.01 2.94
C ALA A 99 -5.69 -10.51 4.29
N ASP A 100 -5.50 -11.80 4.59
CA ASP A 100 -5.96 -12.42 5.83
C ASP A 100 -5.24 -11.89 7.08
N THR A 101 -3.98 -11.53 6.95
CA THR A 101 -3.13 -11.19 8.09
C THR A 101 -2.44 -9.83 7.93
N GLU A 102 -1.76 -9.59 6.81
CA GLU A 102 -0.90 -8.42 6.63
C GLU A 102 -0.82 -8.00 5.16
N ILE A 103 -0.81 -6.70 4.92
CA ILE A 103 -0.40 -6.10 3.64
C ILE A 103 0.95 -5.43 3.88
N GLN A 104 2.03 -6.01 3.36
CA GLN A 104 3.36 -5.45 3.44
C GLN A 104 3.68 -4.63 2.19
N ILE A 105 4.01 -3.35 2.38
CA ILE A 105 4.46 -2.46 1.31
C ILE A 105 5.90 -2.05 1.63
N ALA A 106 6.86 -2.63 0.89
CA ALA A 106 8.28 -2.36 1.06
C ALA A 106 8.79 -1.55 -0.13
N ALA A 107 9.10 -0.29 0.11
CA ALA A 107 9.62 0.63 -0.90
C ALA A 107 10.56 1.65 -0.26
N THR A 108 11.44 2.26 -1.08
CA THR A 108 12.29 3.39 -0.64
C THR A 108 11.43 4.60 -0.27
N THR A 109 10.32 4.81 -1.00
CA THR A 109 9.34 5.88 -0.76
C THR A 109 7.96 5.34 -1.07
N ILE A 110 6.99 5.63 -0.21
CA ILE A 110 5.56 5.42 -0.45
C ILE A 110 4.93 6.80 -0.53
N ASP A 111 4.45 7.18 -1.72
CA ASP A 111 3.80 8.47 -1.98
C ASP A 111 2.29 8.28 -2.02
N ILE A 112 1.56 8.98 -1.14
CA ILE A 112 0.10 8.92 -1.03
C ILE A 112 -0.43 10.34 -1.25
N ASN A 113 -1.00 10.60 -2.43
CA ASN A 113 -1.49 11.92 -2.87
C ASN A 113 -2.95 12.19 -2.46
N GLY A 114 -3.45 11.52 -1.45
CA GLY A 114 -4.81 11.67 -0.93
C GLY A 114 -4.86 11.75 0.58
N ALA A 115 -6.06 11.80 1.13
CA ALA A 115 -6.25 11.64 2.57
C ALA A 115 -5.99 10.19 2.99
N VAL A 116 -5.40 10.01 4.16
CA VAL A 116 -5.19 8.70 4.78
C VAL A 116 -6.10 8.58 5.99
N ASP A 117 -6.98 7.59 5.98
CA ASP A 117 -7.82 7.21 7.11
C ASP A 117 -7.27 5.95 7.77
N VAL A 118 -6.88 6.03 9.03
CA VAL A 118 -6.39 4.90 9.82
C VAL A 118 -7.38 4.61 10.93
N SER A 119 -8.22 3.60 10.75
CA SER A 119 -9.23 3.20 11.72
C SER A 119 -8.68 2.48 12.97
N GLY A 120 -7.43 2.03 12.90
CA GLY A 120 -6.70 1.40 14.01
C GLY A 120 -5.58 2.30 14.55
N ASN A 121 -4.56 1.70 15.14
CA ASN A 121 -3.38 2.41 15.59
C ASN A 121 -2.47 2.74 14.41
N LEU A 122 -1.84 3.92 14.46
CA LEU A 122 -0.71 4.27 13.60
C LEU A 122 0.57 4.18 14.43
N ASP A 123 1.45 3.25 14.08
CA ASP A 123 2.79 3.11 14.68
C ASP A 123 3.84 3.67 13.69
N VAL A 124 4.63 4.65 14.15
CA VAL A 124 5.69 5.27 13.36
C VAL A 124 7.02 4.99 14.06
N GLY A 125 7.76 3.99 13.59
CA GLY A 125 9.06 3.59 14.14
C GLY A 125 10.20 4.58 13.90
N GLY A 126 9.98 5.61 13.09
CA GLY A 126 10.93 6.68 12.81
C GLY A 126 10.40 8.06 13.20
N ASN A 127 10.84 9.08 12.49
CA ASN A 127 10.39 10.44 12.71
C ASN A 127 9.05 10.70 12.03
N LEU A 128 8.12 11.37 12.71
CA LEU A 128 6.93 11.96 12.13
C LEU A 128 7.16 13.45 11.90
N THR A 129 7.11 13.92 10.65
CA THR A 129 7.18 15.33 10.28
C THR A 129 5.84 15.77 9.70
N VAL A 130 5.22 16.78 10.32
CA VAL A 130 3.96 17.37 9.84
C VAL A 130 4.21 18.83 9.51
N THR A 131 4.00 19.22 8.25
CA THR A 131 4.17 20.60 7.78
C THR A 131 2.92 21.47 7.96
N GLY A 132 1.77 20.85 8.18
CA GLY A 132 0.49 21.52 8.42
C GLY A 132 0.09 21.58 9.88
N THR A 133 -1.19 21.82 10.13
CA THR A 133 -1.76 21.80 11.47
C THR A 133 -1.99 20.38 11.94
N THR A 134 -1.58 20.08 13.18
CA THR A 134 -1.90 18.81 13.85
C THR A 134 -2.96 19.06 14.91
N THR A 135 -4.02 18.27 14.90
CA THR A 135 -5.09 18.31 15.91
C THR A 135 -5.22 16.94 16.57
N PHE A 136 -5.12 16.89 17.89
CA PHE A 136 -5.37 15.70 18.71
C PHE A 136 -6.73 15.85 19.38
N ASN A 137 -7.73 15.09 18.95
CA ASN A 137 -9.09 15.13 19.48
C ASN A 137 -9.31 13.99 20.47
N GLY A 138 -9.46 14.33 21.74
CA GLY A 138 -9.79 13.39 22.81
C GLY A 138 -8.61 12.59 23.35
N GLY A 139 -8.82 11.96 24.48
CA GLY A 139 -7.82 11.14 25.16
C GLY A 139 -6.65 11.90 25.78
N THR A 140 -5.61 11.17 26.12
CA THR A 140 -4.37 11.70 26.69
C THR A 140 -3.28 11.72 25.63
N LEU A 141 -2.60 12.85 25.45
CA LEU A 141 -1.38 12.94 24.67
C LEU A 141 -0.19 12.73 25.62
N THR A 142 0.53 11.62 25.47
CA THR A 142 1.78 11.37 26.20
C THR A 142 2.96 11.71 25.31
N LEU A 143 3.86 12.56 25.79
CA LEU A 143 5.07 12.97 25.10
C LEU A 143 6.30 12.49 25.88
N GLY A 144 6.99 11.50 25.37
CA GLY A 144 8.14 10.87 26.02
C GLY A 144 7.74 9.74 26.98
N ASP A 145 8.63 8.77 27.13
CA ASP A 145 8.53 7.64 28.05
C ASP A 145 9.71 7.54 29.03
N ALA A 146 10.69 8.44 28.89
CA ALA A 146 11.89 8.49 29.73
C ALA A 146 12.21 9.92 30.19
N ALA A 147 12.89 10.05 31.31
CA ALA A 147 13.34 11.34 31.87
C ALA A 147 14.37 12.08 30.99
N THR A 148 14.91 11.41 29.99
CA THR A 148 15.83 11.99 28.98
C THR A 148 15.11 12.61 27.79
N ASP A 149 13.80 12.39 27.68
CA ASP A 149 13.01 12.92 26.58
C ASP A 149 12.67 14.39 26.82
N ASN A 150 12.57 15.15 25.74
CA ASN A 150 12.37 16.59 25.83
C ASN A 150 11.18 17.02 24.96
N VAL A 151 10.39 17.96 25.48
CA VAL A 151 9.41 18.71 24.70
C VAL A 151 9.98 20.09 24.42
N VAL A 152 10.19 20.42 23.15
CA VAL A 152 10.71 21.73 22.72
C VAL A 152 9.58 22.52 22.09
N PHE A 153 9.22 23.66 22.70
CA PHE A 153 8.30 24.63 22.13
C PHE A 153 9.08 25.65 21.31
N GLY A 154 9.04 25.57 20.00
CA GLY A 154 9.58 26.58 19.08
C GLY A 154 8.61 27.73 18.79
N ALA A 155 7.40 27.69 19.36
CA ALA A 155 6.35 28.67 19.22
C ALA A 155 5.77 29.06 20.59
N ASP A 156 4.99 30.15 20.61
CA ASP A 156 4.28 30.60 21.81
C ASP A 156 3.12 29.66 22.17
N VAL A 157 2.83 29.53 23.47
CA VAL A 157 1.65 28.84 23.95
C VAL A 157 0.48 29.83 24.01
N ASN A 158 -0.49 29.67 23.11
CA ASN A 158 -1.66 30.54 23.00
C ASN A 158 -2.89 29.95 23.74
N SER A 159 -2.70 29.48 24.97
CA SER A 159 -3.75 28.96 25.84
C SER A 159 -3.31 28.97 27.30
N SER A 160 -4.27 28.81 28.21
CA SER A 160 -3.95 28.55 29.62
C SER A 160 -3.34 27.16 29.79
N ILE A 161 -2.34 27.03 30.66
CA ILE A 161 -1.78 25.74 31.08
C ILE A 161 -2.38 25.45 32.48
N ILE A 162 -3.33 24.53 32.54
CA ILE A 162 -4.10 24.22 33.76
C ILE A 162 -3.87 22.75 34.12
N PRO A 163 -3.40 22.42 35.34
CA PRO A 163 -3.29 21.04 35.79
C PRO A 163 -4.67 20.41 35.90
N ASN A 164 -4.81 19.12 35.59
CA ASN A 164 -6.11 18.42 35.66
C ASN A 164 -6.59 18.14 37.10
N THR A 165 -5.73 18.27 38.09
CA THR A 165 -6.04 18.06 39.48
C THR A 165 -5.36 19.13 40.34
N ASP A 166 -6.13 19.78 41.19
CA ASP A 166 -5.67 20.83 42.11
C ASP A 166 -4.63 20.27 43.10
N ASN A 167 -3.60 21.07 43.41
CA ASN A 167 -2.56 20.77 44.40
C ASN A 167 -1.87 19.40 44.23
N THR A 168 -1.65 18.97 42.97
CA THR A 168 -1.07 17.63 42.68
C THR A 168 0.19 17.68 41.85
N TYR A 169 0.33 18.65 40.94
CA TYR A 169 1.43 18.72 39.98
C TYR A 169 2.26 19.96 40.18
N ASP A 170 3.58 19.78 40.19
CA ASP A 170 4.57 20.84 40.31
C ASP A 170 4.95 21.42 38.92
N LEU A 171 5.40 22.68 38.94
CA LEU A 171 6.09 23.30 37.81
C LEU A 171 7.59 23.33 38.11
N GLY A 172 8.33 22.34 37.62
CA GLY A 172 9.72 22.08 37.96
C GLY A 172 9.92 21.14 39.14
N SER A 173 11.13 20.94 39.59
CA SER A 173 11.51 20.11 40.74
C SER A 173 12.78 20.66 41.41
N THR A 174 13.15 20.11 42.59
CA THR A 174 14.34 20.54 43.32
C THR A 174 15.68 20.37 42.58
N GLY A 175 15.71 19.58 41.56
CA GLY A 175 16.89 19.36 40.71
C GLY A 175 16.76 19.89 39.28
N GLN A 176 15.55 20.36 38.90
CA GLN A 176 15.23 20.87 37.56
C GLN A 176 14.30 22.08 37.72
N GLU A 177 14.90 23.22 37.93
CA GLU A 177 14.23 24.49 38.24
C GLU A 177 14.07 25.35 36.99
N TRP A 178 12.97 26.11 36.92
CA TRP A 178 12.84 27.17 35.93
C TRP A 178 13.80 28.32 36.23
N LYS A 179 14.48 28.81 35.21
CA LYS A 179 15.44 29.91 35.39
C LYS A 179 14.77 31.20 35.85
N ASP A 180 13.73 31.63 35.12
CA ASP A 180 13.01 32.86 35.36
C ASP A 180 11.51 32.65 35.10
N ILE A 181 10.64 33.38 35.80
CA ILE A 181 9.21 33.48 35.59
C ILE A 181 8.84 34.93 35.38
N TYR A 182 8.24 35.27 34.24
CA TYR A 182 7.74 36.61 33.91
C TYR A 182 6.24 36.63 33.92
N ILE A 183 5.61 37.50 34.76
CA ILE A 183 4.16 37.61 34.93
C ILE A 183 3.76 39.08 34.73
N ASP A 184 2.91 39.36 33.73
CA ASP A 184 2.34 40.67 33.49
C ASP A 184 0.95 40.73 34.16
N GLY A 185 0.86 40.69 35.45
CA GLY A 185 -0.39 40.66 36.17
C GLY A 185 -0.20 40.29 37.66
N VAL A 186 -1.17 39.60 38.22
CA VAL A 186 -1.12 39.19 39.63
C VAL A 186 -0.76 37.71 39.73
N ALA A 187 0.24 37.41 40.54
CA ALA A 187 0.53 36.04 40.93
C ALA A 187 -0.27 35.70 42.22
N TYR A 188 -1.10 34.69 42.18
CA TYR A 188 -1.81 34.15 43.33
C TYR A 188 -1.02 32.98 43.91
N LEU A 189 -0.45 33.14 45.09
CA LEU A 189 0.41 32.17 45.73
C LEU A 189 -0.06 31.97 47.19
N ASP A 190 -0.31 30.75 47.60
CA ASP A 190 -0.68 30.42 48.96
C ASP A 190 0.48 30.63 49.93
N SER A 191 1.70 30.38 49.50
CA SER A 191 2.90 30.62 50.25
C SER A 191 4.11 30.85 49.34
N ILE A 192 5.11 31.59 49.82
CA ILE A 192 6.40 31.76 49.13
C ILE A 192 7.49 31.28 50.08
N ASN A 193 8.30 30.34 49.61
CA ASN A 193 9.50 29.89 50.33
C ASN A 193 10.75 30.27 49.52
N PHE A 194 11.65 31.06 50.08
CA PHE A 194 12.90 31.42 49.46
C PHE A 194 13.99 30.44 49.93
N ASN A 195 14.38 29.54 49.05
CA ASN A 195 15.33 28.46 49.33
C ASN A 195 16.79 28.86 49.05
N GLY A 196 17.06 30.12 48.75
CA GLY A 196 18.40 30.68 48.51
C GLY A 196 18.94 31.47 49.71
N THR A 197 20.22 31.33 50.01
CA THR A 197 20.98 32.29 50.83
C THR A 197 21.03 33.63 50.11
N ALA A 198 20.56 34.68 50.72
CA ALA A 198 20.74 36.06 50.28
C ALA A 198 22.23 36.38 50.15
#